data_f7b3013e1a6fc3573ca38386e95b1305
#
_entry.id   f7b3013e1a6fc3573ca38386e95b1305
#
_cell.length_a   1.000
_cell.length_b   1.000
_cell.length_c   1.000
_cell.angle_alpha   90.00
_cell.angle_beta   90.00
_cell.angle_gamma   90.00
#
_symmetry.space_group_name_H-M   'P 1'
#
loop_
_entity.id
_entity.type
_entity.pdbx_description
1 polymer ?
#
loop_
_entity_poly.entity_id
_entity_poly.type
_entity_poly.pdbx_seq_one_letter_code
_entity_poly.pdbx_strand_id
1 'polypeptide(L)'
;TTFKRLIESRGPQDSEQNIFGQLAFGMDHADYVIMRAPRPTLITSTTGDYFDIRGAWDTYRQSKRVYGVLGFPHQVDMVEVEGTHGVKPQSLATIGQWMQRWLQGQDTHVPIRDFDQDLQEFTVLNVTEKGQVLTLENERSVFDLNAELASHYETQRKDQVEREDPEQLRKAIREVVGIRDPKTLPA
;
A
#
# COMPACT_ATOMS: atom_id res chain seq x y z
N THR A 1 -1.82 0.20 -9.36
CA THR A 1 -1.54 -1.02 -10.13
C THR A 1 -2.37 -2.20 -9.60
N THR A 2 -2.07 -3.45 -10.03
CA THR A 2 -2.62 -4.70 -9.49
C THR A 2 -1.48 -5.65 -9.15
N PHE A 3 -1.68 -6.58 -8.23
CA PHE A 3 -0.67 -7.63 -7.93
C PHE A 3 -0.34 -8.47 -9.15
N LYS A 4 -1.35 -8.81 -9.95
CA LYS A 4 -1.12 -9.51 -11.22
C LYS A 4 -0.10 -8.77 -12.09
N ARG A 5 -0.27 -7.46 -12.28
CA ARG A 5 0.63 -6.65 -13.11
C ARG A 5 2.01 -6.51 -12.49
N LEU A 6 2.09 -6.35 -11.16
CA LEU A 6 3.38 -6.29 -10.46
C LEU A 6 4.18 -7.59 -10.65
N ILE A 7 3.53 -8.75 -10.53
CA ILE A 7 4.18 -10.04 -10.73
C ILE A 7 4.61 -10.23 -12.19
N GLU A 8 3.73 -9.95 -13.15
CA GLU A 8 4.00 -10.09 -14.58
C GLU A 8 5.10 -9.15 -15.08
N SER A 9 5.11 -7.90 -14.60
CA SER A 9 6.09 -6.90 -15.00
C SER A 9 7.37 -6.92 -14.15
N ARG A 10 7.42 -7.76 -13.11
CA ARG A 10 8.47 -7.74 -12.09
C ARG A 10 8.65 -6.35 -11.48
N GLY A 11 7.54 -5.65 -11.29
CA GLY A 11 7.51 -4.32 -10.69
C GLY A 11 7.93 -4.33 -9.22
N PRO A 12 8.22 -3.16 -8.66
CA PRO A 12 8.62 -3.05 -7.26
C PRO A 12 7.51 -3.50 -6.32
N GLN A 13 7.92 -4.06 -5.18
CA GLN A 13 7.05 -4.50 -4.09
C GLN A 13 7.55 -3.85 -2.81
N ASP A 14 6.87 -2.82 -2.37
CA ASP A 14 7.20 -2.11 -1.14
C ASP A 14 6.54 -2.82 0.03
N SER A 15 7.34 -3.34 0.94
CA SER A 15 6.86 -4.21 2.03
C SER A 15 5.85 -3.52 2.95
N GLU A 16 5.97 -2.21 3.15
CA GLU A 16 5.03 -1.41 3.95
C GLU A 16 3.64 -1.27 3.31
N GLN A 17 3.51 -1.58 2.03
CA GLN A 17 2.26 -1.54 1.29
C GLN A 17 1.55 -2.91 1.24
N ASN A 18 2.14 -3.93 1.84
CA ASN A 18 1.62 -5.29 1.79
C ASN A 18 1.10 -5.73 3.16
N ILE A 19 -0.05 -6.39 3.14
CA ILE A 19 -0.63 -7.04 4.31
C ILE A 19 -0.32 -8.53 4.22
N PHE A 20 0.15 -9.13 5.33
CA PHE A 20 0.41 -10.57 5.39
C PHE A 20 -0.83 -11.37 4.96
N GLY A 21 -0.64 -12.31 4.07
CA GLY A 21 -1.71 -13.17 3.57
C GLY A 21 -2.66 -12.52 2.57
N GLN A 22 -2.41 -11.29 2.13
CA GLN A 22 -3.31 -10.52 1.25
C GLN A 22 -3.71 -11.30 -0.01
N LEU A 23 -2.77 -11.93 -0.70
CA LEU A 23 -3.06 -12.73 -1.89
C LEU A 23 -3.88 -13.99 -1.56
N ALA A 24 -3.67 -14.58 -0.38
CA ALA A 24 -4.45 -15.72 0.08
C ALA A 24 -5.92 -15.38 0.37
N PHE A 25 -6.19 -14.14 0.77
CA PHE A 25 -7.56 -13.61 0.88
C PHE A 25 -8.19 -13.30 -0.48
N GLY A 26 -7.43 -13.32 -1.56
CA GLY A 26 -7.88 -12.85 -2.87
C GLY A 26 -7.99 -11.32 -2.97
N MET A 27 -7.35 -10.60 -2.09
CA MET A 27 -7.33 -9.14 -2.07
C MET A 27 -6.35 -8.57 -3.08
N ASP A 28 -6.75 -7.53 -3.82
CA ASP A 28 -5.90 -6.77 -4.72
C ASP A 28 -6.06 -5.26 -4.47
N HIS A 29 -5.33 -4.44 -5.18
CA HIS A 29 -5.34 -2.98 -5.05
C HIS A 29 -6.72 -2.36 -5.26
N ALA A 30 -7.55 -2.94 -6.12
CA ALA A 30 -8.92 -2.50 -6.31
C ALA A 30 -9.77 -2.57 -5.03
N ASP A 31 -9.51 -3.57 -4.18
CA ASP A 31 -10.29 -3.79 -2.96
C ASP A 31 -10.10 -2.65 -1.96
N TYR A 32 -8.91 -2.05 -1.87
CA TYR A 32 -8.69 -0.87 -1.05
C TYR A 32 -9.56 0.32 -1.46
N VAL A 33 -9.73 0.52 -2.76
CA VAL A 33 -10.61 1.57 -3.30
C VAL A 33 -12.08 1.21 -3.07
N ILE A 34 -12.45 -0.06 -3.32
CA ILE A 34 -13.80 -0.57 -3.16
C ILE A 34 -14.26 -0.49 -1.70
N MET A 35 -13.39 -0.79 -0.73
CA MET A 35 -13.68 -0.69 0.70
C MET A 35 -14.00 0.75 1.13
N ARG A 36 -13.61 1.76 0.38
CA ARG A 36 -13.95 3.15 0.64
C ARG A 36 -15.34 3.55 0.15
N ALA A 37 -15.95 2.73 -0.73
CA ALA A 37 -17.23 3.07 -1.33
C ALA A 37 -18.34 3.30 -0.27
N PRO A 38 -19.21 4.30 -0.42
CA PRO A 38 -19.28 5.23 -1.55
C PRO A 38 -18.45 6.52 -1.40
N ARG A 39 -17.49 6.58 -0.48
CA ARG A 39 -16.71 7.81 -0.23
C ARG A 39 -15.91 8.22 -1.49
N PRO A 40 -15.87 9.53 -1.81
CA PRO A 40 -15.13 10.03 -2.96
C PRO A 40 -13.66 9.60 -2.96
N THR A 41 -13.20 9.02 -4.06
CA THR A 41 -11.84 8.51 -4.21
C THR A 41 -11.31 8.85 -5.60
N LEU A 42 -10.19 9.53 -5.67
CA LEU A 42 -9.45 9.81 -6.91
C LEU A 42 -8.19 8.96 -6.95
N ILE A 43 -8.00 8.24 -8.06
CA ILE A 43 -6.77 7.51 -8.37
C ILE A 43 -5.94 8.40 -9.29
N THR A 44 -4.66 8.64 -8.95
CA THR A 44 -3.72 9.37 -9.81
C THR A 44 -2.59 8.44 -10.23
N SER A 45 -2.21 8.48 -11.49
CA SER A 45 -1.13 7.65 -12.03
C SER A 45 -0.38 8.39 -13.13
N THR A 46 0.88 8.03 -13.33
CA THR A 46 1.70 8.52 -14.43
C THR A 46 1.91 7.41 -15.47
N THR A 47 1.92 7.80 -16.75
CA THR A 47 1.99 6.86 -17.88
C THR A 47 3.31 6.06 -17.90
N GLY A 48 4.43 6.73 -17.60
CA GLY A 48 5.78 6.16 -17.61
C GLY A 48 6.31 5.77 -16.23
N ASP A 49 5.41 5.42 -15.31
CA ASP A 49 5.76 4.93 -13.99
C ASP A 49 6.39 3.53 -14.06
N TYR A 50 7.19 3.16 -13.06
CA TYR A 50 7.64 1.78 -12.90
C TYR A 50 6.51 0.85 -12.42
N PHE A 51 5.42 1.39 -11.91
CA PHE A 51 4.16 0.66 -11.72
C PHE A 51 3.35 0.68 -13.02
N ASP A 52 3.11 -0.49 -13.59
CA ASP A 52 2.39 -0.60 -14.88
C ASP A 52 1.04 0.13 -14.85
N ILE A 53 0.90 1.11 -15.72
CA ILE A 53 -0.32 1.93 -15.86
C ILE A 53 -1.58 1.10 -16.16
N ARG A 54 -1.43 -0.04 -16.86
CA ARG A 54 -2.57 -0.94 -17.14
C ARG A 54 -3.17 -1.48 -15.86
N GLY A 55 -2.34 -1.78 -14.84
CA GLY A 55 -2.82 -2.18 -13.53
C GLY A 55 -3.59 -1.08 -12.80
N ALA A 56 -3.19 0.18 -12.96
CA ALA A 56 -3.96 1.31 -12.41
C ALA A 56 -5.34 1.43 -13.08
N TRP A 57 -5.40 1.26 -14.40
CA TRP A 57 -6.66 1.22 -15.13
C TRP A 57 -7.55 0.03 -14.75
N ASP A 58 -6.98 -1.13 -14.48
CA ASP A 58 -7.73 -2.31 -14.02
C ASP A 58 -8.30 -2.07 -12.62
N THR A 59 -7.53 -1.49 -11.71
CA THR A 59 -7.98 -1.06 -10.38
C THR A 59 -9.15 -0.08 -10.49
N TYR A 60 -9.04 0.92 -11.36
CA TYR A 60 -10.12 1.89 -11.58
C TYR A 60 -11.39 1.25 -12.14
N ARG A 61 -11.29 0.43 -13.19
CA ARG A 61 -12.45 -0.23 -13.80
C ARG A 61 -13.20 -1.11 -12.81
N GLN A 62 -12.51 -1.88 -12.01
CA GLN A 62 -13.10 -2.71 -10.98
C GLN A 62 -13.81 -1.86 -9.92
N SER A 63 -13.14 -0.83 -9.44
CA SER A 63 -13.72 0.11 -8.47
C SER A 63 -14.94 0.84 -9.04
N LYS A 64 -14.84 1.34 -10.26
CA LYS A 64 -15.93 2.05 -10.96
C LYS A 64 -17.18 1.19 -11.10
N ARG A 65 -16.99 -0.10 -11.39
CA ARG A 65 -18.11 -1.05 -11.49
C ARG A 65 -18.85 -1.16 -10.14
N VAL A 66 -18.13 -1.34 -9.03
CA VAL A 66 -18.74 -1.47 -7.70
C VAL A 66 -19.43 -0.16 -7.29
N TYR A 67 -18.77 0.98 -7.45
CA TYR A 67 -19.38 2.29 -7.20
C TYR A 67 -20.65 2.51 -8.03
N GLY A 68 -20.64 2.04 -9.30
CA GLY A 68 -21.82 2.09 -10.17
C GLY A 68 -22.98 1.25 -9.65
N VAL A 69 -22.72 0.01 -9.22
CA VAL A 69 -23.74 -0.89 -8.63
C VAL A 69 -24.33 -0.30 -7.37
N LEU A 70 -23.51 0.37 -6.55
CA LEU A 70 -23.97 1.06 -5.34
C LEU A 70 -24.73 2.37 -5.61
N GLY A 71 -24.79 2.84 -6.86
CA GLY A 71 -25.48 4.08 -7.23
C GLY A 71 -24.63 5.35 -7.15
N PHE A 72 -23.32 5.23 -6.93
CA PHE A 72 -22.39 6.35 -6.75
C PHE A 72 -21.26 6.43 -7.79
N PRO A 73 -21.56 6.28 -9.11
CA PRO A 73 -20.51 6.18 -10.13
C PRO A 73 -19.62 7.42 -10.22
N HIS A 74 -20.08 8.58 -9.76
CA HIS A 74 -19.32 9.84 -9.81
C HIS A 74 -18.36 10.03 -8.63
N GLN A 75 -18.40 9.14 -7.64
CA GLN A 75 -17.57 9.22 -6.45
C GLN A 75 -16.24 8.43 -6.55
N VAL A 76 -15.96 7.87 -7.71
CA VAL A 76 -14.64 7.33 -8.03
C VAL A 76 -14.21 7.78 -9.42
N ASP A 77 -12.99 8.28 -9.52
CA ASP A 77 -12.41 8.68 -10.79
C ASP A 77 -10.89 8.40 -10.84
N MET A 78 -10.33 8.51 -12.04
CA MET A 78 -8.92 8.32 -12.29
C MET A 78 -8.38 9.38 -13.24
N VAL A 79 -7.20 9.90 -12.93
CA VAL A 79 -6.41 10.75 -13.82
C VAL A 79 -5.08 10.07 -14.13
N GLU A 80 -4.79 9.96 -15.42
CA GLU A 80 -3.51 9.57 -15.96
C GLU A 80 -2.80 10.82 -16.49
N VAL A 81 -1.54 11.02 -16.08
CA VAL A 81 -0.70 12.14 -16.53
C VAL A 81 0.58 11.59 -17.13
N GLU A 82 1.01 12.15 -18.25
CA GLU A 82 2.26 11.78 -18.88
C GLU A 82 3.45 12.12 -17.97
N GLY A 83 4.37 11.17 -17.84
CA GLY A 83 5.61 11.34 -17.09
C GLY A 83 6.03 10.09 -16.32
N THR A 84 7.19 10.20 -15.67
CA THR A 84 7.75 9.18 -14.78
C THR A 84 7.11 9.24 -13.40
N HIS A 85 7.43 8.29 -12.53
CA HIS A 85 6.95 8.23 -11.16
C HIS A 85 7.02 9.59 -10.44
N GLY A 86 5.94 9.92 -9.75
CA GLY A 86 5.81 11.13 -8.94
C GLY A 86 4.59 11.98 -9.29
N VAL A 87 4.30 12.92 -8.42
CA VAL A 87 3.17 13.85 -8.58
C VAL A 87 3.56 14.94 -9.59
N LYS A 88 2.73 15.15 -10.60
CA LYS A 88 2.95 16.15 -11.66
C LYS A 88 2.03 17.36 -11.43
N PRO A 89 2.37 18.54 -11.98
CA PRO A 89 1.52 19.73 -11.86
C PRO A 89 0.06 19.49 -12.25
N GLN A 90 -0.16 18.73 -13.33
CA GLN A 90 -1.50 18.37 -13.79
C GLN A 90 -2.23 17.47 -12.78
N SER A 91 -1.53 16.53 -12.16
CA SER A 91 -2.10 15.69 -11.10
C SER A 91 -2.54 16.53 -9.92
N LEU A 92 -1.71 17.47 -9.47
CA LEU A 92 -2.02 18.37 -8.34
C LEU A 92 -3.21 19.27 -8.63
N ALA A 93 -3.30 19.83 -9.84
CA ALA A 93 -4.47 20.63 -10.24
C ALA A 93 -5.75 19.79 -10.17
N THR A 94 -5.71 18.54 -10.68
CA THR A 94 -6.86 17.63 -10.62
C THR A 94 -7.20 17.21 -9.20
N ILE A 95 -6.19 16.94 -8.34
CA ILE A 95 -6.39 16.66 -6.92
C ILE A 95 -7.05 17.85 -6.22
N GLY A 96 -6.56 19.07 -6.48
CA GLY A 96 -7.13 20.30 -5.92
C GLY A 96 -8.60 20.48 -6.31
N GLN A 97 -8.93 20.29 -7.58
CA GLN A 97 -10.31 20.37 -8.06
C GLN A 97 -11.19 19.28 -7.43
N TRP A 98 -10.69 18.05 -7.34
CA TRP A 98 -11.39 16.94 -6.67
C TRP A 98 -11.69 17.24 -5.21
N MET A 99 -10.71 17.75 -4.47
CA MET A 99 -10.87 18.13 -3.07
C MET A 99 -11.87 19.27 -2.90
N GLN A 100 -11.80 20.32 -3.72
CA GLN A 100 -12.78 21.43 -3.69
C GLN A 100 -14.20 20.93 -3.93
N ARG A 101 -14.37 20.06 -4.93
CA ARG A 101 -15.67 19.48 -5.25
C ARG A 101 -16.29 18.73 -4.07
N TRP A 102 -15.53 17.86 -3.44
CA TRP A 102 -16.07 16.93 -2.44
C TRP A 102 -16.00 17.44 -1.01
N LEU A 103 -15.12 18.38 -0.70
CA LEU A 103 -15.01 18.96 0.64
C LEU A 103 -15.71 20.29 0.77
N GLN A 104 -15.78 21.06 -0.32
CA GLN A 104 -16.35 22.42 -0.29
C GLN A 104 -17.63 22.54 -1.14
N GLY A 105 -18.01 21.52 -1.91
CA GLY A 105 -19.14 21.60 -2.84
C GLY A 105 -18.89 22.51 -4.04
N GLN A 106 -17.64 22.81 -4.35
CA GLN A 106 -17.23 23.70 -5.43
C GLN A 106 -16.55 22.91 -6.54
N ASP A 107 -17.11 22.95 -7.75
CA ASP A 107 -16.49 22.32 -8.92
C ASP A 107 -15.86 23.39 -9.82
N THR A 108 -14.80 24.01 -9.30
CA THR A 108 -14.09 25.10 -9.98
C THR A 108 -12.79 24.59 -10.58
N HIS A 109 -12.44 25.14 -11.74
CA HIS A 109 -11.15 24.82 -12.37
C HIS A 109 -9.99 25.27 -11.51
N VAL A 110 -9.05 24.37 -11.24
CA VAL A 110 -7.77 24.67 -10.58
C VAL A 110 -6.70 24.81 -11.66
N PRO A 111 -6.07 25.97 -11.80
CA PRO A 111 -5.05 26.16 -12.81
C PRO A 111 -3.82 25.29 -12.53
N ILE A 112 -3.22 24.78 -13.59
CA ILE A 112 -1.92 24.11 -13.50
C ILE A 112 -0.87 25.16 -13.18
N ARG A 113 -0.14 24.94 -12.09
CA ARG A 113 0.94 25.82 -11.65
C ARG A 113 2.25 25.04 -11.59
N ASP A 114 3.34 25.74 -11.79
CA ASP A 114 4.66 25.25 -11.44
C ASP A 114 4.88 25.40 -9.92
N PHE A 115 5.35 24.35 -9.26
CA PHE A 115 5.47 24.30 -7.80
C PHE A 115 6.87 24.65 -7.29
N ASP A 116 7.84 24.89 -8.18
CA ASP A 116 9.22 25.17 -7.79
C ASP A 116 9.35 26.42 -6.87
N GLN A 117 8.36 27.29 -6.91
CA GLN A 117 8.35 28.52 -6.09
C GLN A 117 7.85 28.29 -4.66
N ASP A 118 7.17 27.19 -4.40
CA ASP A 118 6.55 26.90 -3.10
C ASP A 118 7.34 25.86 -2.28
N LEU A 119 8.47 25.37 -2.83
CA LEU A 119 9.31 24.41 -2.15
C LEU A 119 10.09 25.08 -1.01
N GLN A 120 10.05 24.44 0.16
CA GLN A 120 10.82 24.85 1.31
C GLN A 120 12.14 24.10 1.37
N GLU A 121 13.16 24.73 1.94
CA GLU A 121 14.41 24.06 2.24
C GLU A 121 14.19 22.88 3.19
N PHE A 122 14.86 21.77 2.93
CA PHE A 122 14.68 20.54 3.70
C PHE A 122 14.84 20.75 5.22
N THR A 123 15.80 21.58 5.60
CA THR A 123 16.09 21.90 7.02
C THR A 123 14.95 22.63 7.72
N VAL A 124 14.15 23.42 6.97
CA VAL A 124 12.98 24.14 7.51
C VAL A 124 11.83 23.14 7.84
N LEU A 125 11.80 22.01 7.15
CA LEU A 125 10.78 20.97 7.33
C LEU A 125 11.13 19.97 8.44
N ASN A 126 12.33 20.03 9.01
CA ASN A 126 12.74 19.15 10.08
C ASN A 126 11.91 19.40 11.35
N VAL A 127 11.28 18.36 11.85
CA VAL A 127 10.51 18.40 13.10
C VAL A 127 11.44 18.39 14.32
N THR A 128 12.61 17.78 14.17
CA THR A 128 13.66 17.72 15.21
C THR A 128 14.90 18.47 14.76
N GLU A 129 15.68 18.98 15.69
CA GLU A 129 16.89 19.77 15.41
C GLU A 129 17.86 19.07 14.45
N LYS A 130 17.99 17.74 14.54
CA LYS A 130 18.88 16.93 13.69
C LYS A 130 18.16 16.19 12.56
N GLY A 131 16.87 16.43 12.35
CA GLY A 131 16.06 15.74 11.36
C GLY A 131 15.85 14.24 11.63
N GLN A 132 16.21 13.76 12.82
CA GLN A 132 16.11 12.36 13.21
C GLN A 132 15.48 12.22 14.60
N VAL A 133 14.36 11.48 14.67
CA VAL A 133 13.66 11.21 15.94
C VAL A 133 14.54 10.39 16.88
N LEU A 134 15.31 9.44 16.37
CA LEU A 134 16.21 8.57 17.16
C LEU A 134 17.35 9.30 17.86
N THR A 135 17.57 10.58 17.58
CA THR A 135 18.53 11.41 18.30
C THR A 135 17.94 12.12 19.53
N LEU A 136 16.64 11.98 19.74
CA LEU A 136 15.97 12.48 20.94
C LEU A 136 16.25 11.53 22.12
N GLU A 137 16.27 12.10 23.31
CA GLU A 137 16.51 11.32 24.53
C GLU A 137 15.36 10.32 24.79
N ASN A 138 15.71 9.08 25.12
CA ASN A 138 14.80 7.97 25.41
C ASN A 138 13.93 7.48 24.22
N GLU A 139 14.27 7.86 22.99
CA GLU A 139 13.57 7.33 21.82
C GLU A 139 14.06 5.92 21.45
N ARG A 140 13.15 5.13 20.91
CA ARG A 140 13.38 3.76 20.49
C ARG A 140 13.05 3.59 19.01
N SER A 141 13.88 2.85 18.32
CA SER A 141 13.65 2.50 16.92
C SER A 141 12.69 1.31 16.78
N VAL A 142 12.16 1.11 15.57
CA VAL A 142 11.43 -0.12 15.24
C VAL A 142 12.33 -1.36 15.38
N PHE A 143 13.65 -1.22 15.17
CA PHE A 143 14.62 -2.31 15.41
C PHE A 143 14.68 -2.71 16.87
N ASP A 144 14.67 -1.75 17.80
CA ASP A 144 14.66 -2.02 19.24
C ASP A 144 13.38 -2.75 19.66
N LEU A 145 12.23 -2.30 19.15
CA LEU A 145 10.93 -2.93 19.40
C LEU A 145 10.87 -4.35 18.83
N ASN A 146 11.38 -4.55 17.62
CA ASN A 146 11.43 -5.86 16.98
C ASN A 146 12.39 -6.80 17.72
N ALA A 147 13.54 -6.31 18.19
CA ALA A 147 14.49 -7.12 18.99
C ALA A 147 13.87 -7.58 20.30
N GLU A 148 13.15 -6.71 20.98
CA GLU A 148 12.41 -7.05 22.22
C GLU A 148 11.35 -8.12 21.95
N LEU A 149 10.54 -7.94 20.90
CA LEU A 149 9.51 -8.89 20.49
C LEU A 149 10.13 -10.24 20.08
N ALA A 150 11.24 -10.22 19.35
CA ALA A 150 11.96 -11.42 18.95
C ALA A 150 12.47 -12.21 20.17
N SER A 151 13.01 -11.53 21.18
CA SER A 151 13.46 -12.13 22.44
C SER A 151 12.30 -12.76 23.22
N HIS A 152 11.15 -12.08 23.25
CA HIS A 152 9.94 -12.64 23.85
C HIS A 152 9.51 -13.95 23.15
N TYR A 153 9.44 -13.93 21.81
CA TYR A 153 9.09 -15.14 21.05
C TYR A 153 10.16 -16.23 21.12
N GLU A 154 11.43 -15.89 21.29
CA GLU A 154 12.49 -16.89 21.48
C GLU A 154 12.26 -17.73 22.75
N THR A 155 11.88 -17.08 23.84
CA THR A 155 11.53 -17.76 25.09
C THR A 155 10.33 -18.69 24.89
N GLN A 156 9.27 -18.20 24.26
CA GLN A 156 8.08 -19.02 23.96
C GLN A 156 8.42 -20.22 23.07
N ARG A 157 9.25 -20.05 22.05
CA ARG A 157 9.67 -21.15 21.16
C ARG A 157 10.48 -22.21 21.89
N LYS A 158 11.39 -21.82 22.78
CA LYS A 158 12.14 -22.77 23.59
C LYS A 158 11.21 -23.62 24.45
N ASP A 159 10.30 -22.99 25.15
CA ASP A 159 9.32 -23.68 25.98
C ASP A 159 8.42 -24.64 25.16
N GLN A 160 8.03 -24.20 23.97
CA GLN A 160 7.20 -25.02 23.06
C GLN A 160 7.94 -26.23 22.53
N VAL A 161 9.17 -26.07 22.06
CA VAL A 161 10.03 -27.17 21.56
C VAL A 161 10.32 -28.22 22.64
N GLU A 162 10.49 -27.80 23.90
CA GLU A 162 10.72 -28.71 25.02
C GLU A 162 9.47 -29.52 25.42
N ARG A 163 8.27 -29.00 25.16
CA ARG A 163 7.00 -29.60 25.62
C ARG A 163 6.26 -30.39 24.53
N GLU A 164 6.47 -30.05 23.26
CA GLU A 164 5.72 -30.67 22.17
C GLU A 164 6.38 -31.94 21.63
N ASP A 165 5.54 -32.89 21.20
CA ASP A 165 5.98 -34.02 20.41
C ASP A 165 6.61 -33.55 19.08
N PRO A 166 7.81 -34.03 18.71
CA PRO A 166 8.49 -33.64 17.48
C PRO A 166 7.64 -33.80 16.21
N GLU A 167 6.75 -34.79 16.14
CA GLU A 167 5.87 -34.98 14.97
C GLU A 167 4.78 -33.92 14.90
N GLN A 168 4.21 -33.51 16.03
CA GLN A 168 3.23 -32.43 16.08
C GLN A 168 3.90 -31.08 15.70
N LEU A 169 5.11 -30.83 16.17
CA LEU A 169 5.87 -29.63 15.80
C LEU A 169 6.17 -29.60 14.30
N ARG A 170 6.62 -30.72 13.71
CA ARG A 170 6.85 -30.83 12.26
C ARG A 170 5.57 -30.57 11.45
N LYS A 171 4.45 -31.10 11.93
CA LYS A 171 3.14 -30.86 11.29
C LYS A 171 2.78 -29.38 11.32
N ALA A 172 2.87 -28.73 12.46
CA ALA A 172 2.60 -27.29 12.61
C ALA A 172 3.52 -26.43 11.72
N ILE A 173 4.82 -26.76 11.66
CA ILE A 173 5.75 -26.07 10.77
C ILE A 173 5.35 -26.22 9.30
N ARG A 174 4.99 -27.44 8.85
CA ARG A 174 4.54 -27.67 7.47
C ARG A 174 3.28 -26.87 7.13
N GLU A 175 2.34 -26.81 8.05
CA GLU A 175 1.11 -26.03 7.87
C GLU A 175 1.41 -24.53 7.70
N VAL A 176 2.26 -23.97 8.55
CA VAL A 176 2.62 -22.53 8.50
C VAL A 176 3.39 -22.18 7.23
N VAL A 177 4.33 -23.03 6.80
CA VAL A 177 5.13 -22.76 5.58
C VAL A 177 4.45 -23.25 4.30
N GLY A 178 3.27 -23.85 4.38
CA GLY A 178 2.50 -24.32 3.23
C GLY A 178 3.13 -25.50 2.49
N ILE A 179 4.01 -26.28 3.16
CA ILE A 179 4.60 -27.50 2.56
C ILE A 179 3.57 -28.61 2.56
N ARG A 180 3.24 -29.11 1.36
CA ARG A 180 2.37 -30.26 1.20
C ARG A 180 3.05 -31.53 1.72
N ASP A 181 2.25 -32.45 2.26
CA ASP A 181 2.76 -33.78 2.61
C ASP A 181 3.33 -34.43 1.33
N PRO A 182 4.58 -34.93 1.34
CA PRO A 182 5.17 -35.63 0.20
C PRO A 182 4.33 -36.76 -0.35
N LYS A 183 3.53 -37.40 0.51
CA LYS A 183 2.60 -38.49 0.11
C LYS A 183 1.41 -37.99 -0.72
N THR A 184 1.14 -36.69 -0.72
CA THR A 184 0.04 -36.06 -1.47
C THR A 184 0.51 -35.38 -2.75
N LEU A 185 1.82 -35.41 -3.04
CA LEU A 185 2.36 -34.87 -4.28
C LEU A 185 2.05 -35.82 -5.45
N PRO A 186 1.66 -35.31 -6.62
CA PRO A 186 1.51 -36.16 -7.79
C PRO A 186 2.86 -36.80 -8.17
N ALA A 187 2.80 -38.05 -8.63
CA ALA A 187 3.97 -38.80 -9.11
C ALA A 187 4.55 -38.20 -10.39
#